data_b54cad446bdb63d16fae6d184a652dc8
#
_entry.id   b54cad446bdb63d16fae6d184a652dc8
#
_cell.length_a   1.000
_cell.length_b   1.000
_cell.length_c   1.000
_cell.angle_alpha   90.00
_cell.angle_beta   90.00
_cell.angle_gamma   90.00
#
_symmetry.space_group_name_H-M   'P 1'
#
loop_
_entity.id
_entity.type
_entity.pdbx_description
1 polymer ?
#
loop_
_entity_poly.entity_id
_entity_poly.type
_entity_poly.pdbx_seq_one_letter_code
_entity_poly.pdbx_strand_id
1 'polypeptide(L)'
;MAIEGAATGAYRAKDYRADIERRYHVGIVIGPELSAWVVRDTQNMHVAALAWAMERQALGHADLPQHPRSVTFVALPEWSTLVPDGALEPGTAVDHLTLVHGKLPSQVVREEPVQPLGAQCLYVNESTYERLVLDRYPIARSLPLQGVLVHGARTRSMQGPTLLMHRGGERLDIAIADKGNLLLSSSYPARTAEDVLYFCLMATERVGCDPKQIAIRLGGTHLTTTDRELLGRYFVDTASAVPTAITGTMPANVEVDRWLAAFDQIACVS
;
A
#
# COMPACT_ATOMS: atom_id res chain seq x y z
N MET A 1 2.20 -18.70 -5.70
CA MET A 1 3.34 -18.13 -6.43
C MET A 1 4.45 -17.87 -5.42
N ALA A 2 5.70 -18.26 -5.66
CA ALA A 2 6.78 -18.03 -4.70
C ALA A 2 7.11 -16.52 -4.65
N ILE A 3 7.36 -16.01 -3.43
CA ILE A 3 7.83 -14.63 -3.24
C ILE A 3 9.30 -14.57 -3.67
N GLU A 4 9.63 -13.73 -4.68
CA GLU A 4 11.02 -13.48 -5.05
C GLU A 4 11.70 -12.64 -3.95
N GLY A 5 12.98 -12.89 -3.70
CA GLY A 5 13.79 -12.19 -2.71
C GLY A 5 13.89 -12.90 -1.36
N ALA A 6 14.54 -12.27 -0.38
CA ALA A 6 14.72 -12.86 0.93
C ALA A 6 13.39 -13.00 1.68
N ALA A 7 13.08 -14.20 2.14
CA ALA A 7 11.85 -14.49 2.88
C ALA A 7 11.76 -13.72 4.21
N THR A 8 12.91 -13.37 4.81
CA THR A 8 13.01 -12.57 6.03
C THR A 8 14.17 -11.60 5.93
N GLY A 9 14.03 -10.45 6.57
CA GLY A 9 15.11 -9.48 6.65
C GLY A 9 14.77 -8.32 7.58
N ALA A 10 15.80 -7.55 7.91
CA ALA A 10 15.65 -6.38 8.74
C ALA A 10 16.69 -5.32 8.38
N TYR A 11 16.33 -4.08 8.63
CA TYR A 11 17.21 -2.92 8.61
C TYR A 11 17.03 -2.15 9.92
N ARG A 12 18.13 -1.68 10.46
CA ARG A 12 18.17 -0.80 11.64
C ARG A 12 19.15 0.32 11.40
N ALA A 13 18.70 1.54 11.50
CA ALA A 13 19.56 2.72 11.44
C ALA A 13 20.49 2.76 12.66
N LYS A 14 21.68 3.35 12.49
CA LYS A 14 22.68 3.44 13.58
C LYS A 14 22.19 4.29 14.76
N ASP A 15 21.30 5.22 14.48
CA ASP A 15 20.70 6.15 15.44
C ASP A 15 19.34 5.66 16.00
N TYR A 16 18.89 4.46 15.61
CA TYR A 16 17.71 3.85 16.21
C TYR A 16 17.91 3.67 17.73
N ARG A 17 16.93 4.15 18.49
CA ARG A 17 16.95 4.09 19.96
C ARG A 17 15.59 3.66 20.49
N ALA A 18 15.57 2.58 21.26
CA ALA A 18 14.33 2.07 21.87
C ALA A 18 13.80 3.01 22.98
N ASP A 19 14.66 3.80 23.64
CA ASP A 19 14.25 4.73 24.71
C ASP A 19 13.48 5.96 24.22
N ILE A 20 13.47 6.22 22.89
CA ILE A 20 12.70 7.31 22.29
C ILE A 20 11.53 6.81 21.43
N GLU A 21 11.05 5.59 21.66
CA GLU A 21 10.00 4.97 20.83
C GLU A 21 8.73 5.82 20.69
N ARG A 22 8.41 6.69 21.66
CA ARG A 22 7.30 7.65 21.60
C ARG A 22 7.46 8.75 20.55
N ARG A 23 8.59 8.79 19.83
CA ARG A 23 8.81 9.63 18.64
C ARG A 23 8.49 8.88 17.36
N TYR A 24 8.30 7.57 17.43
CA TYR A 24 8.16 6.74 16.25
C TYR A 24 6.71 6.57 15.81
N HIS A 25 6.53 6.59 14.51
CA HIS A 25 5.37 6.05 13.83
C HIS A 25 5.71 4.67 13.27
N VAL A 26 4.80 3.72 13.43
CA VAL A 26 4.94 2.37 12.86
C VAL A 26 3.88 2.17 11.79
N GLY A 27 4.31 1.88 10.56
CA GLY A 27 3.45 1.43 9.46
C GLY A 27 3.58 -0.07 9.28
N ILE A 28 2.48 -0.82 9.32
CA ILE A 28 2.47 -2.28 9.22
C ILE A 28 1.71 -2.71 7.96
N VAL A 29 2.24 -3.70 7.24
CA VAL A 29 1.48 -4.50 6.25
C VAL A 29 1.47 -5.94 6.72
N ILE A 30 0.30 -6.56 6.73
CA ILE A 30 0.13 -7.94 7.17
C ILE A 30 -0.86 -8.68 6.27
N GLY A 31 -0.55 -9.92 5.96
CA GLY A 31 -1.39 -10.82 5.16
C GLY A 31 -1.04 -12.28 5.39
N PRO A 32 -1.64 -13.21 4.63
CA PRO A 32 -1.46 -14.65 4.84
C PRO A 32 -0.03 -15.11 4.63
N GLU A 33 0.70 -14.52 3.69
CA GLU A 33 2.01 -15.02 3.28
C GLU A 33 3.16 -14.26 3.92
N LEU A 34 2.94 -13.00 4.29
CA LEU A 34 3.99 -12.15 4.84
C LEU A 34 3.45 -11.04 5.74
N SER A 35 4.37 -10.51 6.54
CA SER A 35 4.21 -9.27 7.28
C SER A 35 5.46 -8.41 7.15
N ALA A 36 5.28 -7.11 7.20
CA ALA A 36 6.38 -6.14 7.27
C ALA A 36 5.95 -4.94 8.13
N TRP A 37 6.93 -4.28 8.70
CA TRP A 37 6.72 -3.01 9.39
C TRP A 37 7.88 -2.05 9.13
N VAL A 38 7.56 -0.78 9.15
CA VAL A 38 8.50 0.33 9.01
C VAL A 38 8.34 1.26 10.21
N VAL A 39 9.45 1.57 10.86
CA VAL A 39 9.52 2.56 11.95
C VAL A 39 10.09 3.85 11.39
N ARG A 40 9.38 4.96 11.58
CA ARG A 40 9.83 6.29 11.21
C ARG A 40 9.88 7.21 12.41
N ASP A 41 10.92 8.00 12.48
CA ASP A 41 10.99 9.14 13.40
C ASP A 41 10.11 10.28 12.86
N THR A 42 9.11 10.68 13.63
CA THR A 42 8.14 11.71 13.21
C THR A 42 8.72 13.13 13.20
N GLN A 43 9.92 13.36 13.74
CA GLN A 43 10.56 14.67 13.75
C GLN A 43 11.34 14.96 12.45
N ASN A 44 12.01 13.95 11.90
CA ASN A 44 12.87 14.12 10.74
C ASN A 44 12.46 13.24 9.54
N MET A 45 11.39 12.44 9.69
CA MET A 45 10.86 11.51 8.68
C MET A 45 11.88 10.44 8.26
N HIS A 46 12.95 10.25 9.03
CA HIS A 46 13.95 9.23 8.79
C HIS A 46 13.41 7.82 9.09
N VAL A 47 13.81 6.84 8.28
CA VAL A 47 13.50 5.43 8.54
C VAL A 47 14.46 4.91 9.60
N ALA A 48 13.94 4.65 10.78
CA ALA A 48 14.72 4.20 11.93
C ALA A 48 14.93 2.68 11.93
N ALA A 49 13.90 1.92 11.52
CA ALA A 49 14.01 0.46 11.40
C ALA A 49 12.94 -0.06 10.42
N LEU A 50 13.18 -1.26 9.90
CA LEU A 50 12.29 -2.01 9.03
C LEU A 50 12.55 -3.49 9.26
N ALA A 51 11.50 -4.31 9.30
CA ALA A 51 11.66 -5.75 9.16
C ALA A 51 10.49 -6.35 8.37
N TRP A 52 10.77 -7.48 7.74
CA TRP A 52 9.80 -8.29 7.02
C TRP A 52 10.07 -9.76 7.28
N ALA A 53 9.02 -10.56 7.26
CA ALA A 53 9.09 -12.00 7.44
C ALA A 53 7.87 -12.68 6.83
N MET A 54 7.98 -14.01 6.68
CA MET A 54 6.85 -14.84 6.30
C MET A 54 5.73 -14.74 7.35
N GLU A 55 4.50 -14.84 6.89
CA GLU A 55 3.30 -14.79 7.72
C GLU A 55 3.34 -13.60 8.71
N ARG A 56 3.10 -13.87 10.01
CA ARG A 56 3.05 -12.87 11.08
C ARG A 56 4.39 -12.66 11.82
N GLN A 57 5.45 -13.35 11.39
CA GLN A 57 6.70 -13.41 12.17
C GLN A 57 7.37 -12.05 12.36
N ALA A 58 7.20 -11.10 11.42
CA ALA A 58 7.75 -9.75 11.60
C ALA A 58 7.20 -9.03 12.83
N LEU A 59 5.97 -9.32 13.26
CA LEU A 59 5.39 -8.73 14.48
C LEU A 59 6.11 -9.18 15.77
N GLY A 60 6.87 -10.26 15.75
CA GLY A 60 7.69 -10.74 16.87
C GLY A 60 9.10 -10.16 16.91
N HIS A 61 9.50 -9.32 15.95
CA HIS A 61 10.87 -8.81 15.87
C HIS A 61 11.22 -7.88 17.04
N ALA A 62 12.45 -8.01 17.56
CA ALA A 62 12.91 -7.28 18.76
C ALA A 62 12.97 -5.75 18.57
N ASP A 63 13.24 -5.28 17.35
CA ASP A 63 13.30 -3.85 17.05
C ASP A 63 11.92 -3.20 16.79
N LEU A 64 10.83 -3.97 16.86
CA LEU A 64 9.50 -3.40 16.74
C LEU A 64 9.11 -2.67 18.06
N PRO A 65 8.93 -1.34 18.05
CA PRO A 65 8.61 -0.57 19.25
C PRO A 65 7.39 -1.09 20.00
N GLN A 66 7.42 -1.07 21.34
CA GLN A 66 6.29 -1.51 22.16
C GLN A 66 5.25 -0.39 22.37
N HIS A 67 5.73 0.86 22.52
CA HIS A 67 4.87 2.01 22.81
C HIS A 67 5.18 3.18 21.84
N PRO A 68 5.05 2.99 20.52
CA PRO A 68 5.28 4.06 19.56
C PRO A 68 4.25 5.18 19.74
N ARG A 69 4.52 6.34 19.14
CA ARG A 69 3.60 7.48 19.12
C ARG A 69 2.28 7.15 18.43
N SER A 70 2.39 6.43 17.31
CA SER A 70 1.23 6.02 16.51
C SER A 70 1.55 4.76 15.70
N VAL A 71 0.52 3.99 15.43
CA VAL A 71 0.58 2.79 14.59
C VAL A 71 -0.53 2.85 13.56
N THR A 72 -0.17 2.60 12.31
CA THR A 72 -1.14 2.31 11.25
C THR A 72 -0.88 0.95 10.65
N PHE A 73 -1.89 0.36 10.05
CA PHE A 73 -1.70 -0.91 9.36
C PHE A 73 -2.63 -1.07 8.16
N VAL A 74 -2.13 -1.81 7.17
CA VAL A 74 -2.90 -2.37 6.05
C VAL A 74 -2.95 -3.88 6.26
N ALA A 75 -4.16 -4.44 6.35
CA ALA A 75 -4.39 -5.87 6.43
C ALA A 75 -4.88 -6.40 5.08
N LEU A 76 -4.22 -7.45 4.57
CA LEU A 76 -4.52 -8.08 3.28
C LEU A 76 -5.04 -9.52 3.51
N PRO A 77 -5.91 -10.05 2.64
CA PRO A 77 -6.54 -9.37 1.51
C PRO A 77 -7.55 -8.30 1.96
N GLU A 78 -7.79 -7.33 1.09
CA GLU A 78 -8.72 -6.22 1.29
C GLU A 78 -9.76 -6.19 0.18
N TRP A 79 -11.00 -5.91 0.52
CA TRP A 79 -12.10 -5.59 -0.40
C TRP A 79 -12.45 -4.12 -0.24
N SER A 80 -12.14 -3.30 -1.22
CA SER A 80 -12.29 -1.85 -1.12
C SER A 80 -12.86 -1.23 -2.37
N THR A 81 -13.55 -0.10 -2.20
CA THR A 81 -14.04 0.75 -3.29
C THR A 81 -14.09 2.21 -2.85
N LEU A 82 -13.92 3.11 -3.82
CA LEU A 82 -14.10 4.55 -3.59
C LEU A 82 -15.54 4.94 -3.92
N VAL A 83 -16.18 5.65 -3.01
CA VAL A 83 -17.53 6.18 -3.18
C VAL A 83 -17.49 7.69 -2.96
N PRO A 84 -17.95 8.53 -3.91
CA PRO A 84 -18.07 9.97 -3.69
C PRO A 84 -18.96 10.26 -2.47
N ASP A 85 -18.61 11.27 -1.66
CA ASP A 85 -19.37 11.62 -0.44
C ASP A 85 -20.86 11.84 -0.73
N GLY A 86 -21.21 12.45 -1.87
CA GLY A 86 -22.61 12.69 -2.27
C GLY A 86 -23.37 11.44 -2.73
N ALA A 87 -22.69 10.29 -2.93
CA ALA A 87 -23.33 9.04 -3.35
C ALA A 87 -23.40 8.00 -2.21
N LEU A 88 -22.79 8.29 -1.06
CA LEU A 88 -22.83 7.40 0.10
C LEU A 88 -23.98 7.79 1.02
N GLU A 89 -25.06 7.01 0.97
CA GLU A 89 -26.17 7.15 1.90
C GLU A 89 -25.92 6.35 3.19
N PRO A 90 -26.41 6.81 4.34
CA PRO A 90 -26.28 6.08 5.60
C PRO A 90 -26.78 4.63 5.49
N GLY A 91 -25.92 3.67 5.84
CA GLY A 91 -26.25 2.24 5.84
C GLY A 91 -26.05 1.52 4.50
N THR A 92 -25.66 2.20 3.43
CA THR A 92 -25.48 1.57 2.08
C THR A 92 -24.04 1.09 1.82
N ALA A 93 -23.12 1.26 2.76
CA ALA A 93 -21.70 0.90 2.57
C ALA A 93 -21.49 -0.57 2.16
N VAL A 94 -22.23 -1.50 2.75
CA VAL A 94 -22.20 -2.93 2.39
C VAL A 94 -22.66 -3.15 0.95
N ASP A 95 -23.69 -2.43 0.51
CA ASP A 95 -24.25 -2.58 -0.83
C ASP A 95 -23.25 -2.14 -1.89
N HIS A 96 -22.57 -1.02 -1.69
CA HIS A 96 -21.51 -0.54 -2.57
C HIS A 96 -20.37 -1.56 -2.72
N LEU A 97 -19.88 -2.15 -1.62
CA LEU A 97 -18.85 -3.18 -1.68
C LEU A 97 -19.35 -4.46 -2.34
N THR A 98 -20.57 -4.87 -2.04
CA THR A 98 -21.19 -6.08 -2.61
C THR A 98 -21.39 -5.93 -4.12
N LEU A 99 -21.75 -4.74 -4.60
CA LEU A 99 -21.88 -4.45 -6.03
C LEU A 99 -20.54 -4.67 -6.77
N VAL A 100 -19.42 -4.30 -6.16
CA VAL A 100 -18.09 -4.39 -6.78
C VAL A 100 -17.48 -5.78 -6.62
N HIS A 101 -17.60 -6.37 -5.43
CA HIS A 101 -16.86 -7.58 -5.05
C HIS A 101 -17.72 -8.83 -4.89
N GLY A 102 -19.04 -8.69 -4.95
CA GLY A 102 -19.96 -9.80 -4.67
C GLY A 102 -19.97 -10.15 -3.18
N LYS A 103 -19.74 -11.42 -2.84
CA LYS A 103 -19.77 -11.88 -1.45
C LYS A 103 -18.58 -11.38 -0.67
N LEU A 104 -18.83 -10.67 0.42
CA LEU A 104 -17.81 -10.16 1.34
C LEU A 104 -17.50 -11.16 2.46
N PRO A 105 -16.25 -11.16 2.98
CA PRO A 105 -15.85 -12.02 4.11
C PRO A 105 -16.47 -11.57 5.44
N SER A 106 -16.88 -10.30 5.54
CA SER A 106 -17.49 -9.70 6.73
C SER A 106 -18.51 -8.65 6.32
N GLN A 107 -19.51 -8.41 7.19
CA GLN A 107 -20.48 -7.32 7.06
C GLN A 107 -20.01 -6.04 7.80
N VAL A 108 -18.88 -6.09 8.49
CA VAL A 108 -18.31 -4.93 9.19
C VAL A 108 -17.48 -4.12 8.21
N VAL A 109 -18.13 -3.16 7.57
CA VAL A 109 -17.49 -2.22 6.65
C VAL A 109 -16.89 -1.07 7.42
N ARG A 110 -15.72 -0.64 7.00
CA ARG A 110 -15.07 0.59 7.47
C ARG A 110 -15.09 1.63 6.38
N GLU A 111 -15.08 2.88 6.82
CA GLU A 111 -15.09 4.06 5.98
C GLU A 111 -13.86 4.90 6.31
N GLU A 112 -13.04 5.19 5.32
CA GLU A 112 -11.87 6.04 5.46
C GLU A 112 -11.99 7.22 4.49
N PRO A 113 -12.03 8.47 4.98
CA PRO A 113 -12.11 9.64 4.12
C PRO A 113 -10.83 9.80 3.31
N VAL A 114 -10.97 9.97 2.00
CA VAL A 114 -9.85 10.21 1.08
C VAL A 114 -9.78 11.69 0.73
N GLN A 115 -9.14 12.45 1.61
CA GLN A 115 -8.95 13.88 1.43
C GLN A 115 -7.89 14.19 0.36
N PRO A 116 -8.05 15.21 -0.49
CA PRO A 116 -9.20 16.11 -0.69
C PRO A 116 -10.13 15.67 -1.83
N LEU A 117 -10.34 14.36 -2.07
CA LEU A 117 -11.18 13.88 -3.20
C LEU A 117 -12.68 14.07 -2.98
N GLY A 118 -13.13 14.36 -1.74
CA GLY A 118 -14.56 14.33 -1.42
C GLY A 118 -15.15 12.93 -1.63
N ALA A 119 -14.43 11.90 -1.21
CA ALA A 119 -14.82 10.50 -1.34
C ALA A 119 -14.43 9.71 -0.09
N GLN A 120 -15.18 8.64 0.17
CA GLN A 120 -14.88 7.65 1.18
C GLN A 120 -14.29 6.40 0.52
N CYS A 121 -13.24 5.84 1.09
CA CYS A 121 -12.81 4.49 0.79
C CYS A 121 -13.55 3.54 1.72
N LEU A 122 -14.50 2.79 1.17
CA LEU A 122 -15.17 1.72 1.89
C LEU A 122 -14.31 0.47 1.80
N TYR A 123 -14.11 -0.24 2.91
CA TYR A 123 -13.30 -1.44 2.89
C TYR A 123 -13.65 -2.45 3.98
N VAL A 124 -13.30 -3.70 3.69
CA VAL A 124 -13.37 -4.84 4.60
C VAL A 124 -12.06 -5.59 4.53
N ASN A 125 -11.50 -5.90 5.69
CA ASN A 125 -10.31 -6.74 5.83
C ASN A 125 -10.68 -8.12 6.39
N GLU A 126 -9.79 -9.07 6.21
CA GLU A 126 -9.91 -10.32 6.94
C GLU A 126 -9.58 -10.10 8.43
N SER A 127 -10.53 -10.42 9.29
CA SER A 127 -10.48 -10.13 10.74
C SER A 127 -9.31 -10.80 11.47
N THR A 128 -8.79 -11.90 10.93
CA THR A 128 -7.67 -12.66 11.53
C THR A 128 -6.40 -11.80 11.58
N TYR A 129 -6.03 -11.18 10.46
CA TYR A 129 -4.79 -10.37 10.38
C TYR A 129 -4.94 -9.04 11.11
N GLU A 130 -6.10 -8.44 11.03
CA GLU A 130 -6.40 -7.24 11.78
C GLU A 130 -6.27 -7.45 13.29
N ARG A 131 -6.85 -8.55 13.82
CA ARG A 131 -6.78 -8.88 15.23
C ARG A 131 -5.34 -9.05 15.72
N LEU A 132 -4.46 -9.67 14.93
CA LEU A 132 -3.05 -9.83 15.29
C LEU A 132 -2.36 -8.48 15.54
N VAL A 133 -2.70 -7.45 14.77
CA VAL A 133 -2.15 -6.11 14.99
C VAL A 133 -2.79 -5.44 16.20
N LEU A 134 -4.12 -5.53 16.35
CA LEU A 134 -4.86 -4.90 17.44
C LEU A 134 -4.56 -5.52 18.81
N ASP A 135 -4.27 -6.83 18.86
CA ASP A 135 -3.84 -7.51 20.10
C ASP A 135 -2.50 -6.94 20.61
N ARG A 136 -1.61 -6.53 19.70
CA ARG A 136 -0.33 -5.90 20.05
C ARG A 136 -0.46 -4.39 20.26
N TYR A 137 -1.25 -3.71 19.43
CA TYR A 137 -1.45 -2.27 19.41
C TYR A 137 -2.95 -1.93 19.40
N PRO A 138 -3.62 -1.92 20.57
CA PRO A 138 -5.07 -1.71 20.63
C PRO A 138 -5.57 -0.38 20.05
N ILE A 139 -4.68 0.61 19.93
CA ILE A 139 -4.98 1.93 19.35
C ILE A 139 -4.52 2.08 17.90
N ALA A 140 -4.05 1.00 17.25
CA ALA A 140 -3.62 1.05 15.87
C ALA A 140 -4.79 1.39 14.95
N ARG A 141 -4.53 2.27 13.96
CA ARG A 141 -5.51 2.66 12.95
C ARG A 141 -5.36 1.78 11.72
N SER A 142 -6.43 1.09 11.34
CA SER A 142 -6.52 0.41 10.04
C SER A 142 -6.62 1.44 8.93
N LEU A 143 -5.89 1.23 7.84
CA LEU A 143 -5.95 2.02 6.62
C LEU A 143 -6.23 1.10 5.43
N PRO A 144 -7.07 1.53 4.47
CA PRO A 144 -7.25 0.77 3.24
C PRO A 144 -6.03 0.92 2.32
N LEU A 145 -5.57 -0.19 1.73
CA LEU A 145 -4.51 -0.17 0.71
C LEU A 145 -4.87 0.76 -0.45
N GLN A 146 -6.13 0.71 -0.89
CA GLN A 146 -6.62 1.57 -1.97
C GLN A 146 -6.44 3.06 -1.64
N GLY A 147 -6.75 3.49 -0.41
CA GLY A 147 -6.54 4.87 0.04
C GLY A 147 -5.06 5.27 0.04
N VAL A 148 -4.18 4.38 0.52
CA VAL A 148 -2.72 4.59 0.51
C VAL A 148 -2.20 4.74 -0.92
N LEU A 149 -2.64 3.89 -1.86
CA LEU A 149 -2.23 3.98 -3.26
C LEU A 149 -2.75 5.24 -3.95
N VAL A 150 -3.99 5.63 -3.69
CA VAL A 150 -4.57 6.88 -4.22
C VAL A 150 -3.75 8.09 -3.76
N HIS A 151 -3.44 8.18 -2.47
CA HIS A 151 -2.58 9.25 -1.95
C HIS A 151 -1.20 9.21 -2.61
N GLY A 152 -0.59 8.03 -2.69
CA GLY A 152 0.71 7.83 -3.31
C GLY A 152 0.77 8.20 -4.79
N ALA A 153 -0.25 7.84 -5.58
CA ALA A 153 -0.34 8.18 -7.01
C ALA A 153 -0.49 9.70 -7.21
N ARG A 154 -1.38 10.34 -6.45
CA ARG A 154 -1.60 11.78 -6.51
C ARG A 154 -0.33 12.57 -6.20
N THR A 155 0.40 12.19 -5.17
CA THR A 155 1.66 12.84 -4.79
C THR A 155 2.73 12.71 -5.88
N ARG A 156 2.82 11.54 -6.54
CA ARG A 156 3.81 11.28 -7.59
C ARG A 156 3.44 11.89 -8.94
N SER A 157 2.16 12.22 -9.16
CA SER A 157 1.65 12.73 -10.44
C SER A 157 1.76 14.24 -10.63
N MET A 158 2.43 14.96 -9.72
CA MET A 158 2.53 16.42 -9.79
C MET A 158 3.21 16.92 -11.08
N GLN A 159 4.07 16.13 -11.70
CA GLN A 159 4.79 16.46 -12.93
C GLN A 159 4.12 15.92 -14.20
N GLY A 160 3.09 15.09 -14.07
CA GLY A 160 2.39 14.47 -15.19
C GLY A 160 1.70 13.16 -14.82
N PRO A 161 1.03 12.52 -15.78
CA PRO A 161 0.26 11.31 -15.52
C PRO A 161 1.14 10.19 -14.96
N THR A 162 0.70 9.62 -13.86
CA THR A 162 1.42 8.54 -13.16
C THR A 162 0.45 7.41 -12.83
N LEU A 163 0.82 6.20 -13.21
CA LEU A 163 0.22 4.96 -12.77
C LEU A 163 1.06 4.39 -11.62
N LEU A 164 0.49 4.30 -10.45
CA LEU A 164 1.04 3.57 -9.32
C LEU A 164 0.36 2.23 -9.21
N MET A 165 1.13 1.14 -9.20
CA MET A 165 0.61 -0.19 -9.00
C MET A 165 1.17 -0.85 -7.75
N HIS A 166 0.37 -1.73 -7.17
CA HIS A 166 0.78 -2.62 -6.08
C HIS A 166 0.44 -4.06 -6.46
N ARG A 167 1.47 -4.89 -6.63
CA ARG A 167 1.34 -6.31 -6.93
C ARG A 167 1.21 -7.10 -5.63
N GLY A 168 0.01 -7.61 -5.34
CA GLY A 168 -0.25 -8.63 -4.33
C GLY A 168 -0.08 -10.04 -4.89
N GLY A 169 -0.46 -11.07 -4.13
CA GLY A 169 -0.35 -12.47 -4.57
C GLY A 169 -1.14 -12.76 -5.86
N GLU A 170 -2.45 -12.74 -5.76
CA GLU A 170 -3.36 -12.94 -6.92
C GLU A 170 -4.14 -11.65 -7.28
N ARG A 171 -3.61 -10.49 -6.87
CA ARG A 171 -4.28 -9.20 -7.02
C ARG A 171 -3.32 -8.12 -7.48
N LEU A 172 -3.82 -7.23 -8.32
CA LEU A 172 -3.18 -6.02 -8.76
C LEU A 172 -4.06 -4.83 -8.39
N ASP A 173 -3.55 -3.93 -7.60
CA ASP A 173 -4.18 -2.66 -7.27
C ASP A 173 -3.52 -1.55 -8.08
N ILE A 174 -4.32 -0.69 -8.72
CA ILE A 174 -3.85 0.40 -9.58
C ILE A 174 -4.50 1.71 -9.13
N ALA A 175 -3.69 2.76 -9.05
CA ALA A 175 -4.16 4.13 -8.97
C ALA A 175 -3.48 4.96 -10.06
N ILE A 176 -4.25 5.70 -10.87
CA ILE A 176 -3.75 6.62 -11.89
C ILE A 176 -4.16 8.04 -11.51
N ALA A 177 -3.20 8.95 -11.54
CA ALA A 177 -3.44 10.37 -11.27
C ALA A 177 -2.65 11.24 -12.24
N ASP A 178 -3.12 12.48 -12.46
CA ASP A 178 -2.42 13.51 -13.23
C ASP A 178 -2.52 14.85 -12.51
N LYS A 179 -1.38 15.51 -12.31
CA LYS A 179 -1.28 16.80 -11.61
C LYS A 179 -2.05 16.84 -10.28
N GLY A 180 -1.93 15.74 -9.52
CA GLY A 180 -2.59 15.57 -8.24
C GLY A 180 -4.08 15.21 -8.29
N ASN A 181 -4.68 15.07 -9.47
CA ASN A 181 -6.07 14.65 -9.63
C ASN A 181 -6.14 13.15 -9.90
N LEU A 182 -6.98 12.44 -9.15
CA LEU A 182 -7.23 11.02 -9.39
C LEU A 182 -8.04 10.84 -10.67
N LEU A 183 -7.56 9.98 -11.56
CA LEU A 183 -8.24 9.61 -12.79
C LEU A 183 -8.90 8.22 -12.69
N LEU A 184 -8.22 7.28 -12.01
CA LEU A 184 -8.71 5.92 -11.82
C LEU A 184 -8.12 5.32 -10.54
N SER A 185 -8.92 4.56 -9.81
CA SER A 185 -8.44 3.61 -8.80
C SER A 185 -9.25 2.33 -8.92
N SER A 186 -8.57 1.19 -9.05
CA SER A 186 -9.25 -0.10 -9.24
C SER A 186 -8.35 -1.25 -8.83
N SER A 187 -8.98 -2.38 -8.52
CA SER A 187 -8.32 -3.65 -8.20
C SER A 187 -8.72 -4.71 -9.21
N TYR A 188 -7.78 -5.55 -9.59
CA TYR A 188 -7.97 -6.59 -10.59
C TYR A 188 -7.42 -7.93 -10.10
N PRO A 189 -8.05 -9.06 -10.45
CA PRO A 189 -7.41 -10.36 -10.28
C PRO A 189 -6.24 -10.46 -11.25
N ALA A 190 -5.04 -10.78 -10.74
CA ALA A 190 -3.86 -10.93 -11.58
C ALA A 190 -3.00 -12.06 -11.03
N ARG A 191 -2.80 -13.12 -11.80
CA ARG A 191 -2.03 -14.30 -11.40
C ARG A 191 -0.69 -14.39 -12.11
N THR A 192 -0.62 -13.85 -13.32
CA THR A 192 0.56 -13.89 -14.18
C THR A 192 1.08 -12.47 -14.46
N ALA A 193 2.29 -12.37 -15.01
CA ALA A 193 2.85 -11.09 -15.45
C ALA A 193 2.07 -10.52 -16.64
N GLU A 194 1.50 -11.38 -17.49
CA GLU A 194 0.64 -10.99 -18.60
C GLU A 194 -0.67 -10.37 -18.11
N ASP A 195 -1.28 -10.90 -17.03
CA ASP A 195 -2.45 -10.28 -16.40
C ASP A 195 -2.09 -8.88 -15.90
N VAL A 196 -0.92 -8.73 -15.24
CA VAL A 196 -0.44 -7.44 -14.74
C VAL A 196 -0.29 -6.45 -15.88
N LEU A 197 0.38 -6.84 -16.97
CA LEU A 197 0.53 -6.01 -18.17
C LEU A 197 -0.84 -5.63 -18.76
N TYR A 198 -1.71 -6.62 -18.95
CA TYR A 198 -3.03 -6.42 -19.53
C TYR A 198 -3.82 -5.36 -18.75
N PHE A 199 -3.90 -5.50 -17.43
CA PHE A 199 -4.67 -4.56 -16.61
C PHE A 199 -4.02 -3.18 -16.53
N CYS A 200 -2.68 -3.07 -16.53
CA CYS A 200 -1.99 -1.79 -16.60
C CYS A 200 -2.28 -1.06 -17.92
N LEU A 201 -2.23 -1.76 -19.05
CA LEU A 201 -2.55 -1.19 -20.37
C LEU A 201 -4.03 -0.79 -20.46
N MET A 202 -4.94 -1.67 -20.03
CA MET A 202 -6.37 -1.40 -20.01
C MET A 202 -6.72 -0.18 -19.14
N ALA A 203 -6.13 -0.07 -17.95
CA ALA A 203 -6.34 1.06 -17.06
C ALA A 203 -5.83 2.38 -17.67
N THR A 204 -4.66 2.33 -18.34
CA THR A 204 -4.06 3.47 -19.04
C THR A 204 -4.94 3.93 -20.19
N GLU A 205 -5.45 3.01 -21.00
CA GLU A 205 -6.37 3.30 -22.10
C GLU A 205 -7.69 3.92 -21.61
N ARG A 206 -8.26 3.39 -20.50
CA ARG A 206 -9.49 3.90 -19.91
C ARG A 206 -9.44 5.37 -19.50
N VAL A 207 -8.28 5.85 -19.10
CA VAL A 207 -8.08 7.27 -18.73
C VAL A 207 -7.59 8.11 -19.90
N GLY A 208 -7.49 7.53 -21.11
CA GLY A 208 -7.06 8.24 -22.32
C GLY A 208 -5.59 8.59 -22.34
N CYS A 209 -4.75 7.89 -21.58
CA CYS A 209 -3.31 8.08 -21.57
C CYS A 209 -2.60 7.12 -22.56
N ASP A 210 -1.46 7.57 -23.10
CA ASP A 210 -0.56 6.73 -23.90
C ASP A 210 0.44 6.03 -22.96
N PRO A 211 0.63 4.71 -23.04
CA PRO A 211 1.67 3.98 -22.31
C PRO A 211 3.09 4.54 -22.50
N LYS A 212 3.34 5.26 -23.59
CA LYS A 212 4.64 5.92 -23.87
C LYS A 212 4.81 7.26 -23.15
N GLN A 213 3.74 7.81 -22.59
CA GLN A 213 3.72 9.14 -21.96
C GLN A 213 3.40 9.09 -20.47
N ILE A 214 2.78 8.02 -20.00
CA ILE A 214 2.49 7.84 -18.58
C ILE A 214 3.70 7.23 -17.86
N ALA A 215 4.05 7.79 -16.70
CA ALA A 215 5.03 7.18 -15.81
C ALA A 215 4.40 6.01 -15.06
N ILE A 216 4.98 4.82 -15.12
CA ILE A 216 4.54 3.69 -14.30
C ILE A 216 5.50 3.49 -13.11
N ARG A 217 4.93 3.38 -11.91
CA ARG A 217 5.66 3.18 -10.65
C ARG A 217 5.24 1.85 -10.04
N LEU A 218 6.21 0.96 -9.91
CA LEU A 218 6.02 -0.44 -9.57
C LEU A 218 6.26 -0.66 -8.08
N GLY A 219 5.29 -1.26 -7.41
CA GLY A 219 5.41 -1.67 -6.01
C GLY A 219 4.59 -2.90 -5.69
N GLY A 220 4.79 -3.43 -4.48
CA GLY A 220 4.00 -4.52 -3.97
C GLY A 220 4.79 -5.76 -3.58
N THR A 221 4.20 -6.52 -2.68
CA THR A 221 4.84 -7.63 -1.97
C THR A 221 5.19 -8.83 -2.86
N HIS A 222 4.53 -8.96 -4.02
CA HIS A 222 4.71 -10.06 -4.97
C HIS A 222 5.18 -9.58 -6.34
N LEU A 223 5.73 -8.38 -6.42
CA LEU A 223 6.30 -7.85 -7.65
C LEU A 223 7.53 -8.68 -8.06
N THR A 224 7.49 -9.26 -9.26
CA THR A 224 8.54 -10.14 -9.79
C THR A 224 9.44 -9.42 -10.79
N THR A 225 10.60 -10.02 -11.07
CA THR A 225 11.49 -9.58 -12.15
C THR A 225 10.79 -9.66 -13.51
N THR A 226 9.98 -10.69 -13.73
CA THR A 226 9.20 -10.86 -14.97
C THR A 226 8.18 -9.74 -15.15
N ASP A 227 7.47 -9.32 -14.06
CA ASP A 227 6.55 -8.18 -14.11
C ASP A 227 7.29 -6.91 -14.57
N ARG A 228 8.46 -6.63 -13.97
CA ARG A 228 9.29 -5.44 -14.30
C ARG A 228 9.75 -5.44 -15.75
N GLU A 229 10.29 -6.57 -16.22
CA GLU A 229 10.78 -6.71 -17.59
C GLU A 229 9.65 -6.57 -18.60
N LEU A 230 8.50 -7.20 -18.34
CA LEU A 230 7.37 -7.17 -19.25
C LEU A 230 6.78 -5.75 -19.33
N LEU A 231 6.55 -5.09 -18.22
CA LEU A 231 6.05 -3.71 -18.18
C LEU A 231 7.04 -2.74 -18.85
N GLY A 232 8.35 -2.90 -18.66
CA GLY A 232 9.39 -2.06 -19.25
C GLY A 232 9.47 -2.13 -20.79
N ARG A 233 8.85 -3.16 -21.42
CA ARG A 233 8.76 -3.23 -22.88
C ARG A 233 7.66 -2.35 -23.47
N TYR A 234 6.63 -2.02 -22.66
CA TYR A 234 5.44 -1.30 -23.12
C TYR A 234 5.37 0.12 -22.58
N PHE A 235 5.88 0.36 -21.37
CA PHE A 235 5.93 1.67 -20.73
C PHE A 235 7.35 2.23 -20.79
N VAL A 236 7.52 3.42 -21.36
CA VAL A 236 8.86 4.02 -21.53
C VAL A 236 9.46 4.48 -20.21
N ASP A 237 8.64 5.11 -19.33
CA ASP A 237 9.05 5.54 -17.99
C ASP A 237 8.59 4.53 -16.94
N THR A 238 9.35 3.45 -16.82
CA THR A 238 9.09 2.37 -15.84
C THR A 238 10.15 2.41 -14.73
N ALA A 239 9.71 2.55 -13.48
CA ALA A 239 10.60 2.55 -12.33
C ALA A 239 9.96 1.94 -11.08
N SER A 240 10.79 1.46 -10.15
CA SER A 240 10.36 1.12 -8.80
C SER A 240 9.73 2.33 -8.10
N ALA A 241 8.62 2.11 -7.40
CA ALA A 241 7.99 3.15 -6.61
C ALA A 241 8.86 3.49 -5.39
N VAL A 242 9.35 4.71 -5.35
CA VAL A 242 10.04 5.24 -4.16
C VAL A 242 8.99 5.78 -3.19
N PRO A 243 9.06 5.45 -1.89
CA PRO A 243 8.15 6.01 -0.89
C PRO A 243 8.15 7.54 -0.87
N THR A 244 6.95 8.15 -0.72
CA THR A 244 6.76 9.60 -0.88
C THR A 244 7.38 10.44 0.23
N ALA A 245 7.60 9.87 1.39
CA ALA A 245 8.04 10.58 2.58
C ALA A 245 9.27 9.95 3.23
N ILE A 246 10.25 9.51 2.43
CA ILE A 246 11.56 9.06 2.95
C ILE A 246 12.55 10.21 2.90
N THR A 247 13.20 10.48 4.03
CA THR A 247 14.43 11.27 4.11
C THR A 247 15.60 10.32 4.38
N GLY A 248 16.70 10.52 3.66
CA GLY A 248 17.88 9.65 3.75
C GLY A 248 17.90 8.52 2.72
N THR A 249 19.03 7.83 2.66
CA THR A 249 19.27 6.74 1.71
C THR A 249 19.08 5.40 2.40
N MET A 250 18.21 4.58 1.86
CA MET A 250 18.07 3.17 2.29
C MET A 250 19.22 2.33 1.72
N PRO A 251 19.66 1.28 2.44
CA PRO A 251 20.62 0.33 1.89
C PRO A 251 20.11 -0.33 0.61
N ALA A 252 21.01 -0.57 -0.35
CA ALA A 252 20.67 -1.13 -1.65
C ALA A 252 20.02 -2.53 -1.60
N ASN A 253 20.23 -3.26 -0.50
CA ASN A 253 19.62 -4.59 -0.29
C ASN A 253 18.19 -4.53 0.28
N VAL A 254 17.64 -3.33 0.51
CA VAL A 254 16.25 -3.14 0.94
C VAL A 254 15.39 -2.80 -0.26
N GLU A 255 14.51 -3.69 -0.65
CA GLU A 255 13.53 -3.50 -1.71
C GLU A 255 12.36 -2.64 -1.19
N VAL A 256 12.58 -1.31 -1.14
CA VAL A 256 11.61 -0.35 -0.58
C VAL A 256 10.25 -0.36 -1.30
N ASP A 257 10.25 -0.63 -2.59
CA ASP A 257 9.05 -0.73 -3.42
C ASP A 257 8.18 -1.95 -3.07
N ARG A 258 8.80 -3.05 -2.61
CA ARG A 258 8.07 -4.21 -2.08
C ARG A 258 7.23 -3.84 -0.87
N TRP A 259 7.74 -2.98 0.00
CA TRP A 259 7.12 -2.55 1.26
C TRP A 259 6.44 -1.20 1.17
N LEU A 260 6.19 -0.71 -0.05
CA LEU A 260 5.62 0.61 -0.32
C LEU A 260 4.38 0.91 0.53
N ALA A 261 3.47 -0.07 0.66
CA ALA A 261 2.26 0.09 1.45
C ALA A 261 2.54 0.33 2.96
N ALA A 262 3.62 -0.24 3.53
CA ALA A 262 4.03 0.08 4.90
C ALA A 262 4.67 1.46 5.01
N PHE A 263 5.41 1.87 3.98
CA PHE A 263 6.07 3.18 3.95
C PHE A 263 5.10 4.34 3.77
N ASP A 264 4.16 4.26 2.85
CA ASP A 264 3.33 5.40 2.45
C ASP A 264 2.15 5.67 3.39
N GLN A 265 1.87 4.78 4.35
CA GLN A 265 0.80 4.96 5.35
C GLN A 265 0.92 6.25 6.18
N ILE A 266 2.14 6.67 6.50
CA ILE A 266 2.35 7.87 7.32
C ILE A 266 1.76 9.13 6.66
N ALA A 267 1.72 9.18 5.34
CA ALA A 267 1.15 10.29 4.60
C ALA A 267 -0.39 10.37 4.71
N CYS A 268 -1.03 9.29 5.17
CA CYS A 268 -2.49 9.23 5.39
C CYS A 268 -2.90 9.60 6.84
N VAL A 269 -1.94 9.91 7.73
CA VAL A 269 -2.20 10.18 9.16
C VAL A 269 -1.86 11.61 9.57
N SER A 270 -1.36 12.41 8.65
CA SER A 270 -0.97 13.82 8.86
C SER A 270 -2.14 14.77 8.73
#